data_b3d007ef41b94e06327173a8fe002564
#
_entry.id   b3d007ef41b94e06327173a8fe002564
#
_cell.length_a   1.000
_cell.length_b   1.000
_cell.length_c   1.000
_cell.angle_alpha   90.00
_cell.angle_beta   90.00
_cell.angle_gamma   90.00
#
_symmetry.space_group_name_H-M   'P 1'
#
loop_
_entity.id
_entity.type
_entity.pdbx_description
1 polymer ?
#
loop_
_entity_poly.entity_id
_entity_poly.type
_entity_poly.pdbx_seq_one_letter_code
_entity_poly.pdbx_strand_id
1 'polypeptide(L)'
;MISPMLSKPVEELPSGKNYIYEIKLDGQRTIAEAGKKRLLLSTRGFQNVTGRYPELQGLKQCFKGEDAIFDGEIVALEKGIPSFQLLQRRMSLRDARAVTPLLETDPVLYYVFDLLHYNGRSLFRTPLMERKSLLKKIFITGEHVKLLPFFDSKEKILQQARKFGYEGVVAKRRDSFYLPGQRTSLWVKQKFQLIDSFVIGGWLE
;
A
#
# COMPACT_ATOMS: atom_id res chain seq x y z
N MET A 1 9.90 -14.24 -4.48
CA MET A 1 8.72 -13.49 -3.93
C MET A 1 8.98 -13.14 -2.48
N ILE A 2 8.63 -11.93 -2.05
CA ILE A 2 8.88 -11.40 -0.70
C ILE A 2 7.54 -11.35 0.04
N SER A 3 7.50 -11.89 1.27
CA SER A 3 6.36 -11.71 2.16
C SER A 3 6.40 -10.31 2.78
N PRO A 4 5.34 -9.48 2.69
CA PRO A 4 5.37 -8.15 3.24
C PRO A 4 5.47 -8.14 4.78
N MET A 5 6.21 -7.16 5.32
CA MET A 5 6.22 -6.86 6.75
C MET A 5 4.85 -6.35 7.21
N LEU A 6 4.39 -6.79 8.37
CA LEU A 6 3.05 -6.53 8.87
C LEU A 6 3.06 -5.58 10.07
N SER A 7 2.10 -4.65 10.09
CA SER A 7 1.86 -3.77 11.24
C SER A 7 1.05 -4.49 12.32
N LYS A 8 1.38 -4.23 13.62
CA LYS A 8 0.62 -4.68 14.77
C LYS A 8 -0.57 -3.72 15.01
N PRO A 9 -1.79 -4.21 15.27
CA PRO A 9 -2.90 -3.34 15.67
C PRO A 9 -2.65 -2.79 17.08
N VAL A 10 -3.05 -1.53 17.28
CA VAL A 10 -3.01 -0.83 18.56
C VAL A 10 -4.27 0.03 18.71
N GLU A 11 -4.68 0.30 19.95
CA GLU A 11 -5.80 1.20 20.26
C GLU A 11 -5.40 2.65 20.01
N GLU A 12 -4.17 3.01 20.40
CA GLU A 12 -3.62 4.33 20.20
C GLU A 12 -2.22 4.27 19.57
N LEU A 13 -1.97 5.17 18.59
CA LEU A 13 -0.66 5.27 17.95
C LEU A 13 0.36 5.89 18.92
N PRO A 14 1.61 5.39 18.89
CA PRO A 14 2.70 6.04 19.61
C PRO A 14 2.92 7.46 19.10
N SER A 15 3.36 8.34 19.98
CA SER A 15 3.75 9.72 19.67
C SER A 15 5.27 9.86 19.70
N GLY A 16 5.77 10.96 19.11
CA GLY A 16 7.17 11.35 19.21
C GLY A 16 7.96 11.32 17.91
N LYS A 17 9.14 11.92 17.97
CA LYS A 17 10.02 12.16 16.79
C LYS A 17 10.58 10.89 16.15
N ASN A 18 10.44 9.74 16.80
CA ASN A 18 10.94 8.46 16.30
C ASN A 18 9.99 7.78 15.30
N TYR A 19 8.84 8.38 15.02
CA TYR A 19 7.83 7.82 14.13
C TYR A 19 7.55 8.73 12.94
N ILE A 20 7.15 8.10 11.85
CA ILE A 20 6.42 8.72 10.75
C ILE A 20 5.03 8.09 10.70
N TYR A 21 4.09 8.80 10.11
CA TYR A 21 2.70 8.38 10.03
C TYR A 21 2.22 8.40 8.59
N GLU A 22 1.53 7.35 8.18
CA GLU A 22 0.96 7.20 6.84
C GLU A 22 -0.53 6.91 6.95
N ILE A 23 -1.31 7.37 5.97
CA ILE A 23 -2.71 6.95 5.85
C ILE A 23 -2.75 5.44 5.65
N LYS A 24 -3.62 4.77 6.39
CA LYS A 24 -3.94 3.38 6.13
C LYS A 24 -4.93 3.30 4.99
N LEU A 25 -4.41 2.95 3.83
CA LEU A 25 -5.23 2.69 2.65
C LEU A 25 -6.00 1.38 2.81
N ASP A 26 -7.23 1.37 2.34
CA ASP A 26 -8.06 0.16 2.23
C ASP A 26 -7.96 -0.39 0.81
N GLY A 27 -7.14 -1.43 0.64
CA GLY A 27 -6.80 -1.95 -0.67
C GLY A 27 -6.20 -3.35 -0.64
N GLN A 28 -5.45 -3.67 -1.68
CA GLN A 28 -4.70 -4.92 -1.81
C GLN A 28 -3.20 -4.67 -1.67
N ARG A 29 -2.63 -5.13 -0.55
CA ARG A 29 -1.18 -5.10 -0.33
C ARG A 29 -0.46 -5.88 -1.43
N THR A 30 0.46 -5.22 -2.10
CA THR A 30 1.15 -5.77 -3.27
C THR A 30 2.64 -5.46 -3.23
N ILE A 31 3.47 -6.48 -3.42
CA ILE A 31 4.88 -6.35 -3.71
C ILE A 31 5.03 -6.29 -5.24
N ALA A 32 5.69 -5.24 -5.73
CA ALA A 32 5.98 -5.06 -7.14
C ALA A 32 7.47 -5.23 -7.41
N GLU A 33 7.82 -6.28 -8.15
CA GLU A 33 9.17 -6.50 -8.68
C GLU A 33 9.22 -5.90 -10.08
N ALA A 34 9.91 -4.77 -10.25
CA ALA A 34 9.97 -4.02 -11.49
C ALA A 34 11.39 -3.95 -12.06
N GLY A 35 11.52 -4.19 -13.34
CA GLY A 35 12.71 -3.98 -14.13
C GLY A 35 12.36 -3.44 -15.51
N LYS A 36 13.33 -3.07 -16.34
CA LYS A 36 13.08 -2.44 -17.65
C LYS A 36 12.11 -3.22 -18.54
N LYS A 37 12.16 -4.55 -18.52
CA LYS A 37 11.34 -5.41 -19.40
C LYS A 37 10.30 -6.25 -18.63
N ARG A 38 10.33 -6.24 -17.30
CA ARG A 38 9.51 -7.13 -16.47
C ARG A 38 8.81 -6.36 -15.36
N LEU A 39 7.56 -6.68 -15.13
CA LEU A 39 6.81 -6.33 -13.94
C LEU A 39 6.16 -7.60 -13.40
N LEU A 40 6.30 -7.85 -12.11
CA LEU A 40 5.59 -8.88 -11.37
C LEU A 40 4.92 -8.24 -10.16
N LEU A 41 3.61 -8.35 -10.09
CA LEU A 41 2.80 -7.93 -8.94
C LEU A 41 2.39 -9.16 -8.16
N SER A 42 2.76 -9.24 -6.88
CA SER A 42 2.42 -10.36 -6.02
C SER A 42 1.70 -9.90 -4.76
N THR A 43 0.63 -10.60 -4.39
CA THR A 43 -0.12 -10.33 -3.16
C THR A 43 0.62 -10.88 -1.94
N ARG A 44 0.14 -10.55 -0.75
CA ARG A 44 0.62 -11.12 0.52
C ARG A 44 0.58 -12.66 0.52
N GLY A 45 -0.38 -13.28 -0.16
CA GLY A 45 -0.49 -14.74 -0.31
C GLY A 45 0.27 -15.30 -1.51
N PHE A 46 1.23 -14.54 -2.05
CA PHE A 46 2.08 -14.93 -3.18
C PHE A 46 1.34 -15.20 -4.50
N GLN A 47 0.11 -14.74 -4.64
CA GLN A 47 -0.60 -14.82 -5.92
C GLN A 47 -0.02 -13.79 -6.89
N ASN A 48 0.29 -14.22 -8.11
CA ASN A 48 0.62 -13.31 -9.21
C ASN A 48 -0.68 -12.64 -9.68
N VAL A 49 -0.73 -11.32 -9.57
CA VAL A 49 -1.88 -10.50 -9.95
C VAL A 49 -1.56 -9.52 -11.08
N THR A 50 -0.41 -9.66 -11.73
CA THR A 50 0.06 -8.74 -12.78
C THR A 50 -0.97 -8.56 -13.90
N GLY A 51 -1.60 -9.64 -14.34
CA GLY A 51 -2.63 -9.60 -15.40
C GLY A 51 -3.94 -8.93 -14.99
N ARG A 52 -4.20 -8.75 -13.68
CA ARG A 52 -5.40 -8.06 -13.17
C ARG A 52 -5.28 -6.54 -13.23
N TYR A 53 -4.07 -6.01 -13.34
CA TYR A 53 -3.76 -4.58 -13.25
C TYR A 53 -2.87 -4.12 -14.40
N PRO A 54 -3.34 -4.22 -15.67
CA PRO A 54 -2.53 -3.88 -16.84
C PRO A 54 -2.13 -2.39 -16.86
N GLU A 55 -2.93 -1.49 -16.27
CA GLU A 55 -2.61 -0.07 -16.13
C GLU A 55 -1.35 0.18 -15.28
N LEU A 56 -0.98 -0.75 -14.40
CA LEU A 56 0.22 -0.65 -13.58
C LEU A 56 1.51 -1.04 -14.33
N GLN A 57 1.42 -1.47 -15.60
CA GLN A 57 2.61 -1.70 -16.43
C GLN A 57 3.49 -0.44 -16.57
N GLY A 58 2.89 0.75 -16.39
CA GLY A 58 3.59 2.02 -16.32
C GLY A 58 4.60 2.13 -15.17
N LEU A 59 4.54 1.28 -14.15
CA LEU A 59 5.51 1.27 -13.04
C LEU A 59 6.96 1.11 -13.53
N LYS A 60 7.19 0.42 -14.65
CA LYS A 60 8.53 0.25 -15.25
C LYS A 60 9.20 1.58 -15.63
N GLN A 61 8.41 2.63 -15.89
CA GLN A 61 8.89 3.98 -16.20
C GLN A 61 8.87 4.91 -14.98
N CYS A 62 8.32 4.44 -13.85
CA CYS A 62 8.16 5.26 -12.65
C CYS A 62 9.36 5.27 -11.71
N PHE A 63 10.52 4.83 -12.16
CA PHE A 63 11.75 4.94 -11.37
C PHE A 63 13.00 4.99 -12.24
N LYS A 64 14.05 5.60 -11.68
CA LYS A 64 15.39 5.61 -12.27
C LYS A 64 16.13 4.35 -11.79
N GLY A 65 16.74 3.60 -12.70
CA GLY A 65 17.51 2.38 -12.38
C GLY A 65 17.17 1.21 -13.27
N GLU A 66 17.81 0.07 -12.99
CA GLU A 66 17.65 -1.17 -13.78
C GLU A 66 16.56 -2.05 -13.20
N ASP A 67 16.51 -2.20 -11.88
CA ASP A 67 15.56 -3.01 -11.15
C ASP A 67 15.25 -2.42 -9.77
N ALA A 68 14.02 -2.64 -9.31
CA ALA A 68 13.56 -2.27 -7.97
C ALA A 68 12.46 -3.21 -7.48
N ILE A 69 12.37 -3.38 -6.16
CA ILE A 69 11.24 -4.05 -5.51
C ILE A 69 10.58 -3.06 -4.58
N PHE A 70 9.32 -2.79 -4.84
CA PHE A 70 8.49 -1.86 -4.09
C PHE A 70 7.48 -2.61 -3.22
N ASP A 71 7.15 -2.01 -2.08
CA ASP A 71 6.05 -2.41 -1.24
C ASP A 71 4.99 -1.30 -1.28
N GLY A 72 3.75 -1.67 -1.53
CA GLY A 72 2.68 -0.71 -1.74
C GLY A 72 1.28 -1.31 -1.57
N GLU A 73 0.29 -0.46 -1.80
CA GLU A 73 -1.12 -0.81 -1.76
C GLU A 73 -1.79 -0.46 -3.09
N ILE A 74 -2.46 -1.42 -3.71
CA ILE A 74 -3.35 -1.16 -4.85
C ILE A 74 -4.72 -0.76 -4.30
N VAL A 75 -5.25 0.36 -4.77
CA VAL A 75 -6.57 0.87 -4.39
C VAL A 75 -7.37 1.27 -5.61
N ALA A 76 -8.70 1.11 -5.56
CA ALA A 76 -9.64 1.83 -6.41
C ALA A 76 -10.18 3.03 -5.64
N LEU A 77 -10.47 4.13 -6.34
CA LEU A 77 -10.95 5.35 -5.70
C LEU A 77 -12.41 5.61 -6.07
N GLU A 78 -13.24 5.84 -5.06
CA GLU A 78 -14.57 6.39 -5.21
C GLU A 78 -14.56 7.83 -4.72
N LYS A 79 -14.81 8.79 -5.62
CA LYS A 79 -14.75 10.24 -5.30
C LYS A 79 -13.44 10.66 -4.63
N GLY A 80 -12.32 10.02 -5.01
CA GLY A 80 -10.98 10.32 -4.46
C GLY A 80 -10.63 9.61 -3.16
N ILE A 81 -11.51 8.77 -2.61
CA ILE A 81 -11.30 8.00 -1.38
C ILE A 81 -11.12 6.52 -1.74
N PRO A 82 -10.17 5.78 -1.12
CA PRO A 82 -10.04 4.35 -1.33
C PRO A 82 -11.32 3.59 -1.01
N SER A 83 -11.81 2.79 -1.96
CA SER A 83 -12.99 1.95 -1.85
C SER A 83 -12.63 0.50 -2.10
N PHE A 84 -12.65 -0.31 -1.05
CA PHE A 84 -12.39 -1.74 -1.16
C PHE A 84 -13.47 -2.46 -1.95
N GLN A 85 -14.72 -1.99 -1.89
CA GLN A 85 -15.83 -2.54 -2.68
C GLN A 85 -15.57 -2.44 -4.19
N LEU A 86 -15.10 -1.28 -4.66
CA LEU A 86 -14.73 -1.12 -6.07
C LEU A 86 -13.54 -2.03 -6.43
N LEU A 87 -12.54 -2.11 -5.54
CA LEU A 87 -11.39 -2.95 -5.77
C LEU A 87 -11.76 -4.43 -5.82
N GLN A 88 -12.73 -4.90 -5.01
CA GLN A 88 -13.17 -6.30 -5.02
C GLN A 88 -13.65 -6.77 -6.41
N ARG A 89 -14.28 -5.90 -7.20
CA ARG A 89 -14.67 -6.22 -8.57
C ARG A 89 -13.45 -6.63 -9.40
N ARG A 90 -12.35 -5.87 -9.29
CA ARG A 90 -11.09 -6.16 -9.97
C ARG A 90 -10.41 -7.43 -9.44
N MET A 91 -10.46 -7.64 -8.12
CA MET A 91 -9.84 -8.79 -7.46
C MET A 91 -10.51 -10.13 -7.83
N SER A 92 -11.80 -10.12 -8.14
CA SER A 92 -12.55 -11.32 -8.54
C SER A 92 -12.25 -11.78 -9.97
N LEU A 93 -11.72 -10.90 -10.82
CA LEU A 93 -11.42 -11.20 -12.21
C LEU A 93 -10.14 -12.04 -12.33
N ARG A 94 -10.18 -13.04 -13.18
CA ARG A 94 -9.03 -13.93 -13.46
C ARG A 94 -8.43 -13.71 -14.85
N ASP A 95 -9.20 -13.13 -15.76
CA ASP A 95 -8.82 -12.94 -17.16
C ASP A 95 -8.58 -11.45 -17.44
N ALA A 96 -7.46 -11.13 -18.08
CA ALA A 96 -7.13 -9.79 -18.50
C ALA A 96 -8.18 -9.17 -19.45
N ARG A 97 -8.86 -10.00 -20.27
CA ARG A 97 -9.95 -9.52 -21.14
C ARG A 97 -11.16 -9.00 -20.37
N ALA A 98 -11.48 -9.65 -19.24
CA ALA A 98 -12.57 -9.22 -18.38
C ALA A 98 -12.24 -7.91 -17.61
N VAL A 99 -10.97 -7.55 -17.53
CA VAL A 99 -10.50 -6.30 -16.89
C VAL A 99 -10.68 -5.09 -17.80
N THR A 100 -10.56 -5.25 -19.11
CA THR A 100 -10.56 -4.13 -20.08
C THR A 100 -11.73 -3.13 -19.89
N PRO A 101 -12.99 -3.53 -19.72
CA PRO A 101 -14.08 -2.59 -19.49
C PRO A 101 -13.95 -1.77 -18.19
N LEU A 102 -13.24 -2.32 -17.19
CA LEU A 102 -13.10 -1.66 -15.88
C LEU A 102 -11.88 -0.72 -15.80
N LEU A 103 -11.06 -0.66 -16.85
CA LEU A 103 -9.91 0.26 -16.87
C LEU A 103 -10.35 1.73 -16.87
N GLU A 104 -11.47 2.03 -17.48
CA GLU A 104 -12.03 3.39 -17.56
C GLU A 104 -12.98 3.70 -16.41
N THR A 105 -13.81 2.72 -16.00
CA THR A 105 -14.85 2.92 -14.98
C THR A 105 -14.32 2.78 -13.55
N ASP A 106 -13.44 1.82 -13.31
CA ASP A 106 -12.91 1.50 -11.98
C ASP A 106 -11.35 1.42 -12.03
N PRO A 107 -10.65 2.50 -12.43
CA PRO A 107 -9.19 2.48 -12.52
C PRO A 107 -8.58 2.32 -11.13
N VAL A 108 -7.43 1.64 -11.08
CA VAL A 108 -6.71 1.49 -9.82
C VAL A 108 -5.46 2.37 -9.77
N LEU A 109 -5.05 2.71 -8.56
CA LEU A 109 -3.78 3.35 -8.26
C LEU A 109 -2.92 2.42 -7.40
N TYR A 110 -1.63 2.40 -7.66
CA TYR A 110 -0.65 1.75 -6.80
C TYR A 110 0.10 2.80 -5.99
N TYR A 111 -0.15 2.83 -4.69
CA TYR A 111 0.56 3.70 -3.75
C TYR A 111 1.77 2.96 -3.20
N VAL A 112 2.95 3.38 -3.64
CA VAL A 112 4.24 2.88 -3.17
C VAL A 112 4.59 3.56 -1.86
N PHE A 113 4.93 2.80 -0.83
CA PHE A 113 5.34 3.37 0.45
C PHE A 113 6.66 2.80 1.00
N ASP A 114 7.28 1.81 0.36
CA ASP A 114 8.62 1.35 0.74
C ASP A 114 9.40 0.82 -0.47
N LEU A 115 10.72 0.80 -0.33
CA LEU A 115 11.67 0.28 -1.30
C LEU A 115 12.50 -0.82 -0.65
N LEU A 116 12.41 -2.04 -1.19
CA LEU A 116 12.98 -3.23 -0.59
C LEU A 116 14.26 -3.71 -1.27
N HIS A 117 14.41 -3.35 -2.55
CA HIS A 117 15.56 -3.70 -3.38
C HIS A 117 15.77 -2.61 -4.43
N TYR A 118 17.01 -2.33 -4.79
CA TYR A 118 17.34 -1.37 -5.82
C TYR A 118 18.70 -1.69 -6.46
N ASN A 119 18.74 -1.83 -7.80
CA ASN A 119 19.94 -2.07 -8.60
C ASN A 119 20.81 -3.20 -8.02
N GLY A 120 20.26 -4.40 -7.86
CA GLY A 120 20.97 -5.58 -7.36
C GLY A 120 21.20 -5.59 -5.82
N ARG A 121 20.83 -4.53 -5.09
CA ARG A 121 21.08 -4.41 -3.64
C ARG A 121 19.80 -4.57 -2.83
N SER A 122 19.82 -5.49 -1.85
CA SER A 122 18.78 -5.59 -0.83
C SER A 122 18.84 -4.44 0.18
N LEU A 123 17.67 -3.87 0.52
CA LEU A 123 17.54 -2.77 1.47
C LEU A 123 16.87 -3.18 2.79
N PHE A 124 16.70 -4.48 3.04
CA PHE A 124 16.04 -4.97 4.26
C PHE A 124 16.71 -4.50 5.56
N ARG A 125 18.05 -4.39 5.56
CA ARG A 125 18.85 -3.91 6.69
C ARG A 125 19.17 -2.41 6.62
N THR A 126 18.46 -1.67 5.77
CA THR A 126 18.56 -0.21 5.69
C THR A 126 17.42 0.40 6.51
N PRO A 127 17.68 1.42 7.34
CA PRO A 127 16.65 2.11 8.10
C PRO A 127 15.55 2.68 7.20
N LEU A 128 14.30 2.72 7.70
CA LEU A 128 13.12 3.16 6.94
C LEU A 128 13.32 4.54 6.29
N MET A 129 13.87 5.52 7.02
CA MET A 129 14.03 6.87 6.48
C MET A 129 15.05 6.94 5.36
N GLU A 130 16.08 6.11 5.39
CA GLU A 130 17.05 6.01 4.29
C GLU A 130 16.38 5.36 3.06
N ARG A 131 15.58 4.30 3.24
CA ARG A 131 14.78 3.69 2.15
C ARG A 131 13.80 4.68 1.54
N LYS A 132 13.11 5.48 2.39
CA LYS A 132 12.19 6.54 1.95
C LYS A 132 12.91 7.65 1.17
N SER A 133 14.09 8.06 1.65
CA SER A 133 14.92 9.07 0.98
C SER A 133 15.37 8.60 -0.40
N LEU A 134 15.86 7.35 -0.49
CA LEU A 134 16.24 6.75 -1.75
C LEU A 134 15.03 6.60 -2.68
N LEU A 135 13.92 6.09 -2.16
CA LEU A 135 12.67 5.95 -2.91
C LEU A 135 12.24 7.30 -3.52
N LYS A 136 12.22 8.37 -2.73
CA LYS A 136 11.88 9.72 -3.21
C LYS A 136 12.84 10.21 -4.31
N LYS A 137 14.13 9.89 -4.20
CA LYS A 137 15.16 10.30 -5.18
C LYS A 137 15.02 9.60 -6.53
N ILE A 138 14.66 8.32 -6.51
CA ILE A 138 14.58 7.51 -7.74
C ILE A 138 13.20 7.52 -8.40
N PHE A 139 12.15 7.82 -7.64
CA PHE A 139 10.78 7.67 -8.08
C PHE A 139 10.33 8.80 -9.00
N ILE A 140 9.57 8.41 -10.02
CA ILE A 140 8.90 9.30 -10.98
C ILE A 140 7.41 9.00 -10.87
N THR A 141 6.60 10.00 -10.55
CA THR A 141 5.14 9.84 -10.44
C THR A 141 4.55 9.50 -11.81
N GLY A 142 3.83 8.41 -11.89
CA GLY A 142 3.06 8.00 -13.07
C GLY A 142 1.57 8.31 -12.93
N GLU A 143 0.81 8.01 -13.96
CA GLU A 143 -0.65 8.17 -13.96
C GLU A 143 -1.29 7.30 -12.89
N HIS A 144 -1.01 6.00 -12.90
CA HIS A 144 -1.57 5.00 -11.98
C HIS A 144 -0.63 4.61 -10.83
N VAL A 145 0.55 5.25 -10.72
CA VAL A 145 1.55 4.92 -9.70
C VAL A 145 1.95 6.19 -8.96
N LYS A 146 1.76 6.18 -7.64
CA LYS A 146 1.99 7.34 -6.76
C LYS A 146 2.85 6.94 -5.57
N LEU A 147 3.60 7.91 -5.01
CA LEU A 147 4.18 7.74 -3.67
C LEU A 147 3.12 8.02 -2.61
N LEU A 148 3.05 7.17 -1.59
CA LEU A 148 2.26 7.46 -0.41
C LEU A 148 3.03 8.49 0.44
N PRO A 149 2.45 9.68 0.71
CA PRO A 149 3.05 10.66 1.58
C PRO A 149 3.05 10.18 3.04
N PHE A 150 4.07 10.61 3.78
CA PHE A 150 4.11 10.43 5.23
C PHE A 150 4.13 11.79 5.94
N PHE A 151 3.78 11.77 7.22
CA PHE A 151 3.67 12.94 8.08
C PHE A 151 4.49 12.74 9.35
N ASP A 152 4.97 13.86 9.92
CA ASP A 152 5.70 13.85 11.18
C ASP A 152 4.79 14.07 12.40
N SER A 153 3.57 14.61 12.19
CA SER A 153 2.58 14.86 13.26
C SER A 153 1.48 13.82 13.25
N LYS A 154 1.34 13.11 14.38
CA LYS A 154 0.24 12.17 14.65
C LYS A 154 -1.10 12.87 14.59
N GLU A 155 -1.21 14.03 15.22
CA GLU A 155 -2.46 14.78 15.37
C GLU A 155 -3.00 15.23 14.00
N LYS A 156 -2.12 15.79 13.17
CA LYS A 156 -2.49 16.27 11.83
C LYS A 156 -3.01 15.14 10.94
N ILE A 157 -2.30 14.01 10.93
CA ILE A 157 -2.72 12.89 10.08
C ILE A 157 -3.99 12.21 10.60
N LEU A 158 -4.17 12.09 11.92
CA LEU A 158 -5.40 11.56 12.51
C LEU A 158 -6.60 12.44 12.16
N GLN A 159 -6.45 13.76 12.26
CA GLN A 159 -7.48 14.71 11.86
C GLN A 159 -7.84 14.58 10.39
N GLN A 160 -6.83 14.53 9.51
CA GLN A 160 -7.06 14.36 8.07
C GLN A 160 -7.71 13.02 7.76
N ALA A 161 -7.22 11.94 8.36
CA ALA A 161 -7.72 10.61 8.10
C ALA A 161 -9.19 10.46 8.49
N ARG A 162 -9.61 11.06 9.62
CA ARG A 162 -11.03 11.08 10.02
C ARG A 162 -11.87 11.98 9.12
N LYS A 163 -11.37 13.18 8.79
CA LYS A 163 -12.09 14.14 7.93
C LYS A 163 -12.41 13.56 6.55
N PHE A 164 -11.50 12.78 5.98
CA PHE A 164 -11.65 12.20 4.64
C PHE A 164 -12.13 10.74 4.63
N GLY A 165 -12.51 10.18 5.79
CA GLY A 165 -13.08 8.83 5.86
C GLY A 165 -12.10 7.70 5.54
N TYR A 166 -10.79 7.88 5.80
CA TYR A 166 -9.82 6.80 5.63
C TYR A 166 -9.95 5.72 6.72
N GLU A 167 -9.52 4.50 6.41
CA GLU A 167 -9.64 3.33 7.31
C GLU A 167 -8.86 3.50 8.65
N GLY A 168 -7.82 4.32 8.65
CA GLY A 168 -6.98 4.53 9.81
C GLY A 168 -5.62 5.14 9.48
N VAL A 169 -4.67 4.92 10.37
CA VAL A 169 -3.29 5.42 10.25
C VAL A 169 -2.31 4.34 10.65
N VAL A 170 -1.16 4.31 9.98
CA VAL A 170 -0.01 3.45 10.32
C VAL A 170 1.12 4.33 10.81
N ALA A 171 1.63 4.05 12.02
CA ALA A 171 2.86 4.64 12.53
C ALA A 171 4.02 3.66 12.29
N LYS A 172 5.13 4.17 11.76
CA LYS A 172 6.34 3.40 11.45
C LYS A 172 7.55 4.02 12.13
N ARG A 173 8.34 3.22 12.81
CA ARG A 173 9.61 3.70 13.39
C ARG A 173 10.58 4.09 12.29
N ARG A 174 11.20 5.26 12.41
CA ARG A 174 12.12 5.85 11.41
C ARG A 174 13.36 5.00 11.16
N ASP A 175 13.86 4.35 12.19
CA ASP A 175 15.05 3.50 12.19
C ASP A 175 14.74 2.03 11.89
N SER A 176 13.47 1.67 11.62
CA SER A 176 13.07 0.28 11.45
C SER A 176 13.69 -0.35 10.20
N PHE A 177 14.26 -1.54 10.37
CA PHE A 177 14.57 -2.44 9.27
C PHE A 177 13.29 -3.04 8.71
N TYR A 178 13.36 -3.53 7.47
CA TYR A 178 12.26 -4.28 6.89
C TYR A 178 12.42 -5.76 7.24
N LEU A 179 11.44 -6.34 7.93
CA LEU A 179 11.44 -7.72 8.40
C LEU A 179 10.39 -8.52 7.61
N PRO A 180 10.77 -9.17 6.50
CA PRO A 180 9.83 -9.87 5.64
C PRO A 180 8.99 -10.90 6.39
N GLY A 181 7.68 -10.91 6.18
CA GLY A 181 6.73 -11.85 6.76
C GLY A 181 6.43 -11.64 8.25
N GLN A 182 7.17 -10.80 8.94
CA GLN A 182 7.01 -10.63 10.39
C GLN A 182 5.98 -9.54 10.72
N ARG A 183 5.22 -9.80 11.79
CA ARG A 183 4.39 -8.80 12.46
C ARG A 183 5.15 -8.25 13.66
N THR A 184 5.51 -6.98 13.60
CA THR A 184 6.35 -6.36 14.62
C THR A 184 5.72 -5.10 15.21
N SER A 185 6.20 -4.66 16.38
CA SER A 185 5.85 -3.37 16.97
C SER A 185 6.58 -2.18 16.34
N LEU A 186 7.50 -2.42 15.41
CA LEU A 186 8.18 -1.36 14.66
C LEU A 186 7.22 -0.60 13.73
N TRP A 187 6.19 -1.29 13.25
CA TRP A 187 5.07 -0.74 12.52
C TRP A 187 3.78 -1.07 13.25
N VAL A 188 3.00 -0.05 13.58
CA VAL A 188 1.71 -0.24 14.26
C VAL A 188 0.61 0.50 13.52
N LYS A 189 -0.62 0.00 13.62
CA LYS A 189 -1.78 0.58 12.95
C LYS A 189 -2.91 0.81 13.93
N GLN A 190 -3.54 1.96 13.81
CA GLN A 190 -4.81 2.29 14.45
C GLN A 190 -5.89 2.35 13.36
N LYS A 191 -6.90 1.50 13.47
CA LYS A 191 -8.08 1.55 12.61
C LYS A 191 -9.13 2.42 13.28
N PHE A 192 -9.86 3.20 12.46
CA PHE A 192 -11.06 3.85 12.94
C PHE A 192 -12.19 2.83 12.91
N GLN A 193 -12.88 2.67 14.03
CA GLN A 193 -14.06 1.82 14.08
C GLN A 193 -15.21 2.55 13.38
N LEU A 194 -15.78 1.92 12.38
CA LEU A 194 -17.10 2.28 11.88
C LEU A 194 -18.09 1.63 12.86
N ILE A 195 -18.76 2.45 13.66
CA ILE A 195 -19.86 1.98 14.51
C ILE A 195 -21.12 2.17 13.67
N ASP A 196 -21.77 1.06 13.36
CA ASP A 196 -23.07 1.07 12.69
C ASP A 196 -24.06 0.27 13.53
N SER A 197 -25.34 0.65 13.47
CA SER A 197 -26.40 -0.02 14.18
C SER A 197 -27.19 -0.88 13.20
N PHE A 198 -27.23 -2.19 13.46
CA PHE A 198 -28.00 -3.13 12.66
C PHE A 198 -29.18 -3.65 13.46
N VAL A 199 -30.34 -3.71 12.83
CA VAL A 199 -31.50 -4.45 13.37
C VAL A 199 -31.34 -5.89 12.94
N ILE A 200 -31.23 -6.79 13.92
CA ILE A 200 -31.20 -8.24 13.66
C ILE A 200 -32.63 -8.66 13.31
N GLY A 201 -32.85 -8.95 12.02
CA GLY A 201 -34.19 -9.36 11.50
C GLY A 201 -34.52 -10.83 11.66
N GLY A 202 -33.57 -11.66 12.06
CA GLY A 202 -33.76 -13.10 12.23
C GLY A 202 -32.48 -13.85 12.60
N TRP A 203 -32.67 -15.02 13.12
CA TRP A 203 -31.65 -16.00 13.48
C TRP A 203 -32.02 -17.34 12.85
N LEU A 204 -31.06 -18.00 12.19
CA LEU A 204 -31.19 -19.37 11.71
C LEU A 204 -30.30 -20.27 12.56
N GLU A 205 -30.86 -21.38 13.08
CA GLU A 205 -30.11 -22.44 13.76
C GLU A 205 -29.42 -23.35 12.74
#